data_5af753017b9654c38e7db7dc2dcbae82
#
_entry.id   5af753017b9654c38e7db7dc2dcbae82
#
_cell.length_a   1.000
_cell.length_b   1.000
_cell.length_c   1.000
_cell.angle_alpha   90.00
_cell.angle_beta   90.00
_cell.angle_gamma   90.00
#
_symmetry.space_group_name_H-M   'P 1'
#
loop_
_entity.id
_entity.type
_entity.pdbx_description
1 polymer ?
#
loop_
_entity_poly.entity_id
_entity_poly.type
_entity_poly.pdbx_seq_one_letter_code
_entity_poly.pdbx_strand_id
1 'polypeptide(L)'
;MNKKERLVAAIEQGTVIDHIPTEKTYQVASLLSLFDLKTPVTIGFNYPSQKVGSKGIIKVSDKFFTDDEISRLSVVAPKVILSIIRDYEVVEKKTVETPAEIRGIVKCNNPKCITNNEPMATLFHVEDGLLTCHYCEKEQDINKVELV
;
A
#
# COMPACT_ATOMS: atom_id res chain seq x y z
N MET A 1 -3.85 15.68 -21.15
CA MET A 1 -3.18 16.28 -20.01
C MET A 1 -2.15 17.32 -20.47
N ASN A 2 -2.18 18.49 -19.88
CA ASN A 2 -1.24 19.55 -20.18
C ASN A 2 0.17 19.16 -19.69
N LYS A 3 1.21 19.37 -20.53
CA LYS A 3 2.59 19.06 -20.14
C LYS A 3 3.05 19.79 -18.89
N LYS A 4 2.55 21.00 -18.64
CA LYS A 4 2.88 21.79 -17.46
C LYS A 4 2.41 21.15 -16.16
N GLU A 5 1.40 20.30 -16.21
CA GLU A 5 0.84 19.62 -15.06
C GLU A 5 1.46 18.25 -14.83
N ARG A 6 2.28 17.79 -15.79
CA ARG A 6 2.91 16.47 -15.69
C ARG A 6 4.25 16.59 -14.98
N LEU A 7 4.23 16.37 -13.66
CA LEU A 7 5.43 16.44 -12.83
C LEU A 7 6.24 15.16 -12.85
N VAL A 8 5.65 14.05 -13.31
CA VAL A 8 6.30 12.73 -13.36
C VAL A 8 6.16 12.18 -14.77
N ALA A 9 7.24 11.60 -15.31
CA ALA A 9 7.24 11.06 -16.65
C ALA A 9 6.19 9.95 -16.83
N ALA A 10 5.60 9.89 -18.02
CA ALA A 10 4.65 8.83 -18.36
C ALA A 10 5.39 7.51 -18.57
N ILE A 11 4.72 6.38 -18.26
CA ILE A 11 5.23 5.04 -18.50
C ILE A 11 4.41 4.35 -19.60
N GLU A 12 5.07 3.49 -20.36
CA GLU A 12 4.39 2.74 -21.42
C GLU A 12 3.50 1.65 -20.84
N GLN A 13 4.05 0.84 -19.95
CA GLN A 13 3.30 -0.22 -19.27
C GLN A 13 3.75 -0.30 -17.83
N GLY A 14 2.83 -0.66 -16.95
CA GLY A 14 3.12 -0.84 -15.55
C GLY A 14 2.02 -0.33 -14.64
N THR A 15 2.41 0.07 -13.45
CA THR A 15 1.47 0.51 -12.41
C THR A 15 1.87 1.88 -11.86
N VAL A 16 0.87 2.73 -11.66
CA VAL A 16 1.04 4.00 -10.95
C VAL A 16 0.29 3.90 -9.63
N ILE A 17 0.97 4.23 -8.55
CA ILE A 17 0.37 4.32 -7.21
C ILE A 17 0.32 5.80 -6.85
N ASP A 18 -0.86 6.35 -6.74
CA ASP A 18 -1.08 7.77 -6.49
C ASP A 18 -1.82 8.00 -5.17
N HIS A 19 -1.79 9.23 -4.69
CA HIS A 19 -2.44 9.64 -3.45
C HIS A 19 -1.88 8.94 -2.21
N ILE A 20 -0.60 8.60 -2.23
CA ILE A 20 0.10 8.06 -1.07
C ILE A 20 0.35 9.25 -0.11
N PRO A 21 -0.03 9.15 1.18
CA PRO A 21 0.42 10.19 2.12
C PRO A 21 1.95 10.31 2.05
N THR A 22 2.45 11.54 1.93
CA THR A 22 3.89 11.77 1.69
C THR A 22 4.77 11.01 2.68
N GLU A 23 4.42 11.01 3.96
CA GLU A 23 5.19 10.35 5.02
C GLU A 23 5.20 8.83 4.91
N LYS A 24 4.31 8.25 4.11
CA LYS A 24 4.24 6.79 3.89
C LYS A 24 4.86 6.34 2.59
N THR A 25 5.35 7.27 1.76
CA THR A 25 5.87 6.92 0.43
C THR A 25 7.04 5.94 0.50
N TYR A 26 8.00 6.19 1.39
CA TYR A 26 9.14 5.28 1.58
C TYR A 26 8.67 3.89 2.06
N GLN A 27 7.75 3.87 3.01
CA GLN A 27 7.23 2.63 3.57
C GLN A 27 6.54 1.78 2.49
N VAL A 28 5.77 2.40 1.59
CA VAL A 28 5.14 1.71 0.47
C VAL A 28 6.20 1.13 -0.48
N ALA A 29 7.21 1.92 -0.82
CA ALA A 29 8.28 1.45 -1.69
C ALA A 29 9.03 0.26 -1.09
N SER A 30 9.28 0.29 0.20
CA SER A 30 9.95 -0.79 0.93
C SER A 30 9.06 -2.04 1.00
N LEU A 31 7.78 -1.86 1.32
CA LEU A 31 6.81 -2.94 1.39
C LEU A 31 6.71 -3.73 0.08
N LEU A 32 6.72 -3.03 -1.04
CA LEU A 32 6.58 -3.63 -2.37
C LEU A 32 7.94 -4.06 -2.96
N SER A 33 9.01 -3.94 -2.20
CA SER A 33 10.37 -4.32 -2.61
C SER A 33 10.81 -3.64 -3.92
N LEU A 34 10.44 -2.38 -4.10
CA LEU A 34 10.69 -1.68 -5.36
C LEU A 34 12.18 -1.46 -5.63
N PHE A 35 13.00 -1.39 -4.59
CA PHE A 35 14.45 -1.22 -4.74
C PHE A 35 15.16 -2.44 -5.31
N ASP A 36 14.47 -3.59 -5.31
CA ASP A 36 15.01 -4.84 -5.86
C ASP A 36 14.65 -5.04 -7.33
N LEU A 37 13.80 -4.19 -7.88
CA LEU A 37 13.37 -4.30 -9.27
C LEU A 37 14.46 -3.84 -10.24
N LYS A 38 14.48 -4.45 -11.42
CA LYS A 38 15.42 -4.09 -12.49
C LYS A 38 14.81 -3.14 -13.52
N THR A 39 13.50 -2.93 -13.46
CA THR A 39 12.81 -2.00 -14.34
C THR A 39 12.82 -0.59 -13.75
N PRO A 40 12.65 0.46 -14.56
CA PRO A 40 12.61 1.82 -14.06
C PRO A 40 11.49 2.05 -13.04
N VAL A 41 11.84 2.70 -11.95
CA VAL A 41 10.90 3.09 -10.89
C VAL A 41 11.09 4.57 -10.62
N THR A 42 10.00 5.32 -10.63
CA THR A 42 10.01 6.75 -10.29
C THR A 42 9.23 6.94 -9.00
N ILE A 43 9.85 7.59 -8.02
CA ILE A 43 9.23 7.89 -6.73
C ILE A 43 9.30 9.40 -6.51
N GLY A 44 8.15 10.03 -6.29
CA GLY A 44 8.08 11.43 -5.95
C GLY A 44 7.21 11.63 -4.72
N PHE A 45 7.45 12.68 -3.97
CA PHE A 45 6.65 13.00 -2.80
C PHE A 45 6.62 14.52 -2.59
N ASN A 46 5.78 14.96 -1.66
CA ASN A 46 5.52 16.39 -1.39
C ASN A 46 4.76 17.09 -2.52
N TYR A 47 4.01 16.37 -3.32
CA TYR A 47 3.13 16.99 -4.31
C TYR A 47 1.86 17.50 -3.64
N PRO A 48 1.34 18.68 -4.04
CA PRO A 48 0.10 19.19 -3.45
C PRO A 48 -1.06 18.23 -3.71
N SER A 49 -1.89 18.01 -2.70
CA SER A 49 -3.08 17.18 -2.80
C SER A 49 -4.18 17.73 -1.91
N GLN A 50 -5.36 17.93 -2.47
CA GLN A 50 -6.52 18.34 -1.68
C GLN A 50 -7.04 17.19 -0.82
N LYS A 51 -6.74 15.95 -1.22
CA LYS A 51 -7.26 14.75 -0.56
C LYS A 51 -6.46 14.36 0.69
N VAL A 52 -5.14 14.50 0.64
CA VAL A 52 -4.24 14.06 1.72
C VAL A 52 -3.25 15.15 2.17
N GLY A 53 -3.43 16.39 1.71
CA GLY A 53 -2.53 17.49 2.02
C GLY A 53 -1.32 17.51 1.10
N SER A 54 -0.36 16.62 1.31
CA SER A 54 0.73 16.40 0.37
C SER A 54 0.82 14.90 0.08
N LYS A 55 1.14 14.56 -1.16
CA LYS A 55 1.10 13.16 -1.61
C LYS A 55 2.40 12.71 -2.21
N GLY A 56 2.59 11.39 -2.17
CA GLY A 56 3.61 10.70 -2.95
C GLY A 56 2.99 10.00 -4.14
N ILE A 57 3.81 9.81 -5.17
CA ILE A 57 3.44 9.09 -6.39
C ILE A 57 4.56 8.11 -6.70
N ILE A 58 4.21 6.87 -7.05
CA ILE A 58 5.17 5.86 -7.46
C ILE A 58 4.75 5.34 -8.83
N LYS A 59 5.68 5.33 -9.78
CA LYS A 59 5.49 4.75 -11.11
C LYS A 59 6.47 3.60 -11.29
N VAL A 60 5.94 2.42 -11.58
CA VAL A 60 6.74 1.21 -11.74
C VAL A 60 6.55 0.67 -13.15
N SER A 61 7.60 0.72 -13.97
CA SER A 61 7.55 0.21 -15.33
C SER A 61 7.56 -1.32 -15.35
N ASP A 62 6.75 -1.89 -16.24
CA ASP A 62 6.71 -3.34 -16.50
C ASP A 62 6.39 -4.22 -15.30
N LYS A 63 5.69 -3.66 -14.30
CA LYS A 63 5.28 -4.40 -13.10
C LYS A 63 3.79 -4.21 -12.83
N PHE A 64 3.10 -5.35 -12.66
CA PHE A 64 1.71 -5.39 -12.22
C PHE A 64 1.67 -6.16 -10.91
N PHE A 65 1.07 -5.55 -9.89
CA PHE A 65 1.09 -6.12 -8.54
C PHE A 65 0.04 -7.22 -8.38
N THR A 66 0.41 -8.24 -7.59
CA THR A 66 -0.48 -9.35 -7.25
C THR A 66 -1.52 -8.92 -6.21
N ASP A 67 -2.55 -9.72 -6.04
CA ASP A 67 -3.57 -9.47 -5.02
C ASP A 67 -2.97 -9.45 -3.61
N ASP A 68 -1.99 -10.29 -3.33
CA ASP A 68 -1.28 -10.30 -2.05
C ASP A 68 -0.54 -8.99 -1.81
N GLU A 69 0.17 -8.51 -2.83
CA GLU A 69 0.89 -7.23 -2.75
C GLU A 69 -0.09 -6.07 -2.51
N ILE A 70 -1.22 -6.07 -3.21
CA ILE A 70 -2.26 -5.05 -3.04
C ILE A 70 -2.88 -5.12 -1.64
N SER A 71 -3.08 -6.32 -1.10
CA SER A 71 -3.59 -6.50 0.26
C SER A 71 -2.64 -5.92 1.30
N ARG A 72 -1.33 -6.13 1.13
CA ARG A 72 -0.33 -5.53 2.02
C ARG A 72 -0.34 -4.01 1.92
N LEU A 73 -0.44 -3.49 0.71
CA LEU A 73 -0.54 -2.05 0.46
C LEU A 73 -1.76 -1.46 1.15
N SER A 74 -2.89 -2.15 1.12
CA SER A 74 -4.14 -1.67 1.74
C SER A 74 -4.03 -1.46 3.25
N VAL A 75 -3.14 -2.20 3.90
CA VAL A 75 -2.90 -2.07 5.34
C VAL A 75 -2.06 -0.82 5.64
N VAL A 76 -1.02 -0.60 4.86
CA VAL A 76 -0.07 0.51 5.08
C VAL A 76 -0.63 1.84 4.60
N ALA A 77 -1.25 1.85 3.43
CA ALA A 77 -1.74 3.07 2.79
C ALA A 77 -3.10 2.82 2.16
N PRO A 78 -4.16 2.73 2.98
CA PRO A 78 -5.51 2.60 2.44
C PRO A 78 -5.89 3.85 1.66
N LYS A 79 -6.78 3.70 0.68
CA LYS A 79 -7.31 4.77 -0.17
C LYS A 79 -6.32 5.31 -1.21
N VAL A 80 -5.15 4.67 -1.39
CA VAL A 80 -4.31 5.00 -2.54
C VAL A 80 -5.02 4.59 -3.82
N ILE A 81 -4.66 5.22 -4.92
CA ILE A 81 -5.26 4.94 -6.22
C ILE A 81 -4.22 4.20 -7.07
N LEU A 82 -4.59 3.00 -7.51
CA LEU A 82 -3.79 2.21 -8.44
C LEU A 82 -4.30 2.43 -9.85
N SER A 83 -3.41 2.76 -10.76
CA SER A 83 -3.72 2.86 -12.18
C SER A 83 -2.85 1.86 -12.93
N ILE A 84 -3.50 1.03 -13.73
CA ILE A 84 -2.83 0.09 -14.61
C ILE A 84 -2.64 0.77 -15.96
N ILE A 85 -1.38 0.81 -16.42
CA ILE A 85 -1.00 1.50 -17.65
C ILE A 85 -0.64 0.47 -18.70
N ARG A 86 -1.21 0.62 -19.91
CA ARG A 86 -0.84 -0.15 -21.10
C ARG A 86 -0.85 0.82 -22.29
N ASP A 87 0.21 0.77 -23.09
CA ASP A 87 0.38 1.63 -24.26
C ASP A 87 0.19 3.12 -23.90
N TYR A 88 0.81 3.53 -22.77
CA TYR A 88 0.75 4.91 -22.24
C TYR A 88 -0.63 5.36 -21.76
N GLU A 89 -1.62 4.47 -21.73
CA GLU A 89 -2.98 4.80 -21.33
C GLU A 89 -3.40 4.07 -20.05
N VAL A 90 -4.22 4.73 -19.24
CA VAL A 90 -4.82 4.11 -18.06
C VAL A 90 -5.94 3.19 -18.53
N VAL A 91 -5.76 1.88 -18.38
CA VAL A 91 -6.76 0.88 -18.76
C VAL A 91 -7.62 0.42 -17.60
N GLU A 92 -7.14 0.62 -16.37
CA GLU A 92 -7.88 0.31 -15.16
C GLU A 92 -7.44 1.26 -14.06
N LYS A 93 -8.37 1.73 -13.25
CA LYS A 93 -8.08 2.60 -12.13
C LYS A 93 -8.98 2.20 -10.97
N LYS A 94 -8.38 1.96 -9.81
CA LYS A 94 -9.14 1.55 -8.62
C LYS A 94 -8.57 2.17 -7.35
N THR A 95 -9.45 2.42 -6.39
CA THR A 95 -9.05 2.85 -5.06
C THR A 95 -8.83 1.61 -4.19
N VAL A 96 -7.68 1.55 -3.54
CA VAL A 96 -7.35 0.43 -2.64
C VAL A 96 -8.05 0.68 -1.31
N GLU A 97 -8.72 -0.34 -0.80
CA GLU A 97 -9.42 -0.28 0.49
C GLU A 97 -8.99 -1.42 1.40
N THR A 98 -8.93 -1.13 2.70
CA THR A 98 -8.62 -2.14 3.70
C THR A 98 -9.78 -3.14 3.78
N PRO A 99 -9.54 -4.44 3.64
CA PRO A 99 -10.60 -5.43 3.76
C PRO A 99 -11.08 -5.56 5.20
N ALA A 100 -12.24 -6.20 5.38
CA ALA A 100 -12.80 -6.44 6.72
C ALA A 100 -11.96 -7.42 7.54
N GLU A 101 -11.19 -8.28 6.88
CA GLU A 101 -10.29 -9.23 7.53
C GLU A 101 -8.90 -9.15 6.91
N ILE A 102 -7.86 -9.22 7.76
CA ILE A 102 -6.46 -9.23 7.33
C ILE A 102 -5.82 -10.49 7.87
N ARG A 103 -5.33 -11.35 6.97
CA ARG A 103 -4.75 -12.63 7.33
C ARG A 103 -3.28 -12.70 6.93
N GLY A 104 -2.41 -13.01 7.92
CA GLY A 104 -1.00 -13.27 7.66
C GLY A 104 -0.16 -12.08 7.23
N ILE A 105 -0.62 -10.86 7.46
CA ILE A 105 0.06 -9.63 7.03
C ILE A 105 0.56 -8.83 8.24
N VAL A 106 -0.28 -8.66 9.25
CA VAL A 106 0.01 -7.85 10.43
C VAL A 106 0.44 -8.75 11.58
N LYS A 107 1.50 -8.35 12.26
CA LYS A 107 1.96 -9.01 13.48
C LYS A 107 1.12 -8.53 14.66
N CYS A 108 0.67 -9.44 15.52
CA CYS A 108 -0.03 -9.07 16.74
C CYS A 108 0.95 -8.40 17.72
N ASN A 109 0.59 -7.24 18.23
CA ASN A 109 1.45 -6.51 19.16
C ASN A 109 1.42 -7.05 20.59
N ASN A 110 0.62 -8.08 20.85
CA ASN A 110 0.58 -8.77 22.14
C ASN A 110 1.62 -9.90 22.15
N PRO A 111 2.72 -9.79 22.92
CA PRO A 111 3.75 -10.82 22.95
C PRO A 111 3.23 -12.18 23.40
N LYS A 112 2.13 -12.20 24.13
CA LYS A 112 1.53 -13.43 24.66
C LYS A 112 0.51 -14.06 23.71
N CYS A 113 0.22 -13.41 22.57
CA CYS A 113 -0.70 -13.99 21.59
C CYS A 113 -0.12 -15.29 21.03
N ILE A 114 -0.99 -16.28 20.82
CA ILE A 114 -0.57 -17.58 20.29
C ILE A 114 0.12 -17.42 18.92
N THR A 115 -0.28 -16.43 18.12
CA THR A 115 0.31 -16.19 16.82
C THR A 115 1.78 -15.76 16.88
N ASN A 116 2.25 -15.28 18.04
CA ASN A 116 3.64 -14.93 18.28
C ASN A 116 4.44 -16.09 18.92
N ASN A 117 3.77 -17.15 19.31
CA ASN A 117 4.37 -18.27 20.02
C ASN A 117 4.26 -19.60 19.28
N GLU A 118 3.48 -19.65 18.22
CA GLU A 118 3.29 -20.81 17.37
C GLU A 118 3.43 -20.40 15.90
N PRO A 119 3.85 -21.31 15.01
CA PRO A 119 4.00 -21.01 13.59
C PRO A 119 2.63 -21.01 12.90
N MET A 120 1.89 -19.93 13.04
CA MET A 120 0.57 -19.79 12.45
C MET A 120 0.35 -18.38 11.93
N ALA A 121 -0.53 -18.25 10.94
CA ALA A 121 -0.87 -16.96 10.37
C ALA A 121 -1.75 -16.16 11.33
N THR A 122 -1.51 -14.84 11.37
CA THR A 122 -2.38 -13.93 12.12
C THR A 122 -3.69 -13.73 11.38
N LEU A 123 -4.71 -13.33 12.12
CA LEU A 123 -6.00 -12.93 11.56
C LEU A 123 -6.54 -11.78 12.40
N PHE A 124 -6.84 -10.69 11.72
CA PHE A 124 -7.41 -9.50 12.34
C PHE A 124 -8.74 -9.15 11.69
N HIS A 125 -9.66 -8.64 12.49
CA HIS A 125 -10.91 -8.06 12.05
C HIS A 125 -10.74 -6.54 12.07
N VAL A 126 -11.19 -5.87 11.01
CA VAL A 126 -10.98 -4.43 10.84
C VAL A 126 -12.30 -3.70 10.99
N GLU A 127 -12.33 -2.68 11.85
CA GLU A 127 -13.46 -1.79 12.00
C GLU A 127 -12.96 -0.40 12.38
N ASP A 128 -13.29 0.60 11.55
CA ASP A 128 -12.95 2.01 11.79
C ASP A 128 -11.47 2.27 12.14
N GLY A 129 -10.57 1.60 11.41
CA GLY A 129 -9.12 1.77 11.62
C GLY A 129 -8.57 1.02 12.81
N LEU A 130 -9.39 0.24 13.51
CA LEU A 130 -8.95 -0.64 14.58
C LEU A 130 -8.87 -2.08 14.11
N LEU A 131 -7.79 -2.75 14.50
CA LEU A 131 -7.56 -4.16 14.22
C LEU A 131 -7.77 -4.94 15.50
N THR A 132 -8.70 -5.90 15.46
CA THR A 132 -8.94 -6.80 16.59
C THR A 132 -8.39 -8.18 16.25
N CYS A 133 -7.45 -8.67 17.04
CA CYS A 133 -6.88 -9.99 16.84
C CYS A 133 -7.95 -11.05 17.08
N HIS A 134 -8.10 -11.95 16.10
CA HIS A 134 -9.06 -13.06 16.21
C HIS A 134 -8.78 -13.99 17.38
N TYR A 135 -7.52 -14.15 17.73
CA TYR A 135 -7.11 -15.14 18.73
C TYR A 135 -7.01 -14.58 20.15
N CYS A 136 -6.38 -13.42 20.34
CA CYS A 136 -6.24 -12.84 21.69
C CYS A 136 -7.24 -11.71 21.97
N GLU A 137 -7.99 -11.29 20.96
CA GLU A 137 -9.04 -10.26 21.05
C GLU A 137 -8.55 -8.86 21.44
N LYS A 138 -7.23 -8.63 21.45
CA LYS A 138 -6.69 -7.30 21.71
C LYS A 138 -6.77 -6.43 20.46
N GLU A 139 -7.00 -5.14 20.67
CA GLU A 139 -7.11 -4.15 19.61
C GLU A 139 -5.78 -3.41 19.39
N GLN A 140 -5.53 -2.98 18.15
CA GLN A 140 -4.40 -2.12 17.84
C GLN A 140 -4.77 -1.18 16.69
N ASP A 141 -4.09 -0.03 16.65
CA ASP A 141 -4.32 0.99 15.62
C ASP A 141 -3.65 0.56 14.31
N ILE A 142 -4.40 0.59 13.21
CA ILE A 142 -3.87 0.22 11.88
C ILE A 142 -2.69 1.11 11.48
N ASN A 143 -2.61 2.34 11.97
CA ASN A 143 -1.54 3.26 11.66
C ASN A 143 -0.23 2.96 12.41
N LYS A 144 -0.25 2.03 13.33
CA LYS A 144 0.90 1.66 14.18
C LYS A 144 1.27 0.19 14.07
N VAL A 145 0.86 -0.47 12.99
CA VAL A 145 1.09 -1.90 12.83
C VAL A 145 2.52 -2.20 12.39
N GLU A 146 2.96 -3.39 12.79
CA GLU A 146 4.17 -4.02 12.30
C GLU A 146 3.75 -5.19 11.41
N LEU A 147 4.38 -5.34 10.26
CA LEU A 147 4.05 -6.42 9.33
C LEU A 147 4.84 -7.69 9.67
N VAL A 148 4.21 -8.81 9.38
CA VAL A 148 4.83 -10.13 9.55
C VAL A 148 6.00 -10.30 8.60
#